data_4940d0332fa0ec1c192c32aaa51ec2d4
#
_entry.id   4940d0332fa0ec1c192c32aaa51ec2d4
#
_cell.length_a   1.000
_cell.length_b   1.000
_cell.length_c   1.000
_cell.angle_alpha   90.00
_cell.angle_beta   90.00
_cell.angle_gamma   90.00
#
_symmetry.space_group_name_H-M   'P 1'
#
loop_
_entity.id
_entity.type
_entity.pdbx_description
1 polymer ?
#
loop_
_entity_poly.entity_id
_entity_poly.type
_entity_poly.pdbx_seq_one_letter_code
_entity_poly.pdbx_strand_id
1 'polypeptide(L)'
;MSNAAAEICEIGRRLYDRGFTAANDGNISVRLDTDRILCTPTMTSKGFMTADDLCVVDMNGKQISGEKRRSSEVKLHLEIYRHRDDVNSVVHCHPPHATAFAVTREAIPQCVLPEVEIFLGEVPIAKYETPGSQAFSNSVVPFVKHCNVIVLANHGTVSFGTTPELAFWYTDILDAYCKVLLLAQPLGPLHHISDEKCKELLAYKQEWGYSDLRIYGPDAGCNVCGHQAFKAHWAEANVDRRAFPGKDANETPPQPVSCLLYTSPSPRD
;
A
#
# COMPACT_ATOMS: atom_id res chain seq x y z
N MET A 1 25.72 5.71 6.03
CA MET A 1 24.65 6.62 6.45
C MET A 1 24.36 7.72 5.42
N SER A 2 25.35 8.37 4.83
CA SER A 2 25.10 9.50 3.89
C SER A 2 24.22 9.12 2.68
N ASN A 3 24.40 7.95 2.07
CA ASN A 3 23.61 7.52 0.92
C ASN A 3 22.14 7.21 1.30
N ALA A 4 21.91 6.40 2.33
CA ALA A 4 20.57 6.04 2.79
C ALA A 4 19.73 7.25 3.25
N ALA A 5 20.38 8.25 3.89
CA ALA A 5 19.73 9.49 4.29
C ALA A 5 19.30 10.33 3.08
N ALA A 6 20.16 10.43 2.06
CA ALA A 6 19.83 11.12 0.82
C ALA A 6 18.69 10.43 0.07
N GLU A 7 18.71 9.09 0.02
CA GLU A 7 17.65 8.29 -0.61
C GLU A 7 16.31 8.50 0.10
N ILE A 8 16.25 8.46 1.44
CA ILE A 8 15.03 8.72 2.20
C ILE A 8 14.47 10.12 1.89
N CYS A 9 15.35 11.15 1.87
CA CYS A 9 14.93 12.51 1.55
C CYS A 9 14.39 12.63 0.12
N GLU A 10 15.06 12.00 -0.84
CA GLU A 10 14.61 11.99 -2.23
C GLU A 10 13.27 11.28 -2.40
N ILE A 11 13.08 10.10 -1.81
CA ILE A 11 11.78 9.42 -1.81
C ILE A 11 10.72 10.27 -1.13
N GLY A 12 11.03 10.90 0.01
CA GLY A 12 10.12 11.81 0.70
C GLY A 12 9.65 12.97 -0.19
N ARG A 13 10.57 13.60 -0.94
CA ARG A 13 10.25 14.65 -1.90
C ARG A 13 9.34 14.13 -3.01
N ARG A 14 9.63 12.97 -3.59
CA ARG A 14 8.81 12.35 -4.64
C ARG A 14 7.41 11.99 -4.15
N LEU A 15 7.27 11.46 -2.93
CA LEU A 15 5.96 11.21 -2.32
C LEU A 15 5.14 12.49 -2.16
N TYR A 16 5.80 13.58 -1.76
CA TYR A 16 5.15 14.88 -1.64
C TYR A 16 4.74 15.44 -3.00
N ASP A 17 5.63 15.42 -3.99
CA ASP A 17 5.37 15.89 -5.36
C ASP A 17 4.25 15.10 -6.05
N ARG A 18 4.13 13.80 -5.74
CA ARG A 18 3.02 12.94 -6.21
C ARG A 18 1.70 13.17 -5.46
N GLY A 19 1.71 13.95 -4.38
CA GLY A 19 0.54 14.14 -3.52
C GLY A 19 0.19 12.89 -2.70
N PHE A 20 1.16 12.02 -2.42
CA PHE A 20 1.00 10.82 -1.61
C PHE A 20 1.18 11.08 -0.12
N THR A 21 1.71 12.25 0.24
CA THR A 21 1.83 12.72 1.61
C THR A 21 1.34 14.16 1.70
N ALA A 22 0.48 14.43 2.66
CA ALA A 22 0.00 15.78 2.99
C ALA A 22 0.59 16.21 4.33
N ALA A 23 0.95 17.47 4.46
CA ALA A 23 1.51 18.04 5.68
C ALA A 23 2.67 17.17 6.26
N ASN A 24 2.42 16.44 7.34
CA ASN A 24 3.40 15.59 8.03
C ASN A 24 3.14 14.08 7.84
N ASP A 25 2.20 13.72 6.99
CA ASP A 25 1.81 12.33 6.73
C ASP A 25 2.94 11.47 6.17
N GLY A 26 2.76 10.14 6.29
CA GLY A 26 3.66 9.16 5.78
C GLY A 26 4.96 9.02 6.57
N ASN A 27 5.67 7.96 6.31
CA ASN A 27 6.98 7.69 6.91
C ASN A 27 7.78 6.69 6.06
N ILE A 28 9.10 6.83 6.11
CA ILE A 28 10.04 6.04 5.33
C ILE A 28 11.11 5.51 6.28
N SER A 29 11.58 4.30 6.04
CA SER A 29 12.74 3.78 6.75
C SER A 29 13.65 2.94 5.86
N VAL A 30 14.91 2.83 6.28
CA VAL A 30 15.95 2.01 5.64
C VAL A 30 16.69 1.24 6.71
N ARG A 31 16.88 -0.06 6.49
CA ARG A 31 17.69 -0.93 7.33
C ARG A 31 19.17 -0.58 7.12
N LEU A 32 19.86 -0.19 8.18
CA LEU A 32 21.31 0.09 8.13
C LEU A 32 22.12 -1.20 8.37
N ASP A 33 21.64 -2.04 9.28
CA ASP A 33 22.18 -3.34 9.62
C ASP A 33 21.13 -4.20 10.35
N THR A 34 21.56 -5.27 11.01
CA THR A 34 20.66 -6.20 11.72
C THR A 34 19.83 -5.55 12.82
N ASP A 35 20.37 -4.49 13.47
CA ASP A 35 19.77 -3.91 14.65
C ASP A 35 19.39 -2.43 14.52
N ARG A 36 19.83 -1.76 13.45
CA ARG A 36 19.64 -0.31 13.30
C ARG A 36 18.84 0.04 12.05
N ILE A 37 17.80 0.83 12.25
CA ILE A 37 16.92 1.32 11.21
C ILE A 37 16.97 2.84 11.20
N LEU A 38 17.34 3.43 10.06
CA LEU A 38 17.21 4.86 9.79
C LEU A 38 15.76 5.16 9.39
N CYS A 39 15.13 6.15 10.02
CA CYS A 39 13.73 6.45 9.77
C CYS A 39 13.43 7.94 9.84
N THR A 40 12.32 8.32 9.22
CA THR A 40 11.82 9.68 9.23
C THR A 40 11.26 10.05 10.60
N PRO A 41 11.37 11.34 10.99
CA PRO A 41 10.76 11.84 12.23
C PRO A 41 9.24 12.00 12.09
N THR A 42 8.55 12.06 13.25
CA THR A 42 7.17 12.51 13.31
C THR A 42 7.08 14.04 13.12
N MET A 43 5.91 14.54 12.77
CA MET A 43 5.60 15.97 12.64
C MET A 43 6.53 16.74 11.70
N THR A 44 7.08 16.08 10.68
CA THR A 44 7.92 16.70 9.66
C THR A 44 7.42 16.34 8.28
N SER A 45 7.22 17.33 7.41
CA SER A 45 6.84 17.12 6.01
C SER A 45 7.90 16.33 5.27
N LYS A 46 7.50 15.31 4.56
CA LYS A 46 8.42 14.42 3.81
C LYS A 46 9.03 15.12 2.61
N GLY A 47 8.35 16.13 2.06
CA GLY A 47 8.85 16.92 0.93
C GLY A 47 9.96 17.90 1.28
N PHE A 48 10.12 18.24 2.57
CA PHE A 48 11.03 19.31 3.01
C PHE A 48 12.03 18.87 4.09
N MET A 49 12.07 17.58 4.42
CA MET A 49 13.03 17.08 5.39
C MET A 49 14.44 17.02 4.81
N THR A 50 15.42 17.12 5.70
CA THR A 50 16.84 16.98 5.41
C THR A 50 17.41 15.75 6.10
N ALA A 51 18.65 15.38 5.77
CA ALA A 51 19.33 14.25 6.39
C ALA A 51 19.48 14.41 7.91
N ASP A 52 19.63 15.63 8.40
CA ASP A 52 19.77 15.94 9.84
C ASP A 52 18.47 15.74 10.61
N ASP A 53 17.34 15.71 9.93
CA ASP A 53 16.03 15.43 10.54
C ASP A 53 15.84 13.96 10.92
N LEU A 54 16.57 13.06 10.28
CA LEU A 54 16.36 11.62 10.39
C LEU A 54 16.84 11.09 11.76
N CYS A 55 16.21 10.01 12.18
CA CYS A 55 16.55 9.32 13.42
C CYS A 55 16.91 7.85 13.18
N VAL A 56 17.71 7.30 14.06
CA VAL A 56 18.02 5.87 14.11
C VAL A 56 17.29 5.23 15.27
N VAL A 57 16.65 4.09 15.03
CA VAL A 57 16.00 3.27 16.06
C VAL A 57 16.60 1.86 16.06
N ASP A 58 16.51 1.17 17.21
CA ASP A 58 16.78 -0.26 17.28
C ASP A 58 15.54 -1.07 16.84
N MET A 59 15.69 -2.40 16.76
CA MET A 59 14.59 -3.31 16.41
C MET A 59 13.48 -3.39 17.46
N ASN A 60 13.62 -2.75 18.62
CA ASN A 60 12.55 -2.57 19.62
C ASN A 60 11.84 -1.23 19.47
N GLY A 61 12.29 -0.39 18.53
CA GLY A 61 11.72 0.94 18.28
C GLY A 61 12.22 2.01 19.27
N LYS A 62 13.28 1.70 20.05
CA LYS A 62 13.95 2.69 20.88
C LYS A 62 14.84 3.57 20.01
N GLN A 63 14.69 4.87 20.12
CA GLN A 63 15.54 5.82 19.39
C GLN A 63 16.96 5.81 19.96
N ILE A 64 17.94 5.61 19.07
CA ILE A 64 19.37 5.55 19.38
C ILE A 64 20.04 6.90 19.11
N SER A 65 19.62 7.56 18.00
CA SER A 65 20.18 8.85 17.60
C SER A 65 19.17 9.69 16.82
N GLY A 66 19.53 10.97 16.58
CA GLY A 66 18.67 11.97 15.95
C GLY A 66 18.02 12.88 16.99
N GLU A 67 17.88 14.17 16.64
CA GLU A 67 17.32 15.18 17.55
C GLU A 67 15.78 15.17 17.57
N LYS A 68 15.17 14.95 16.39
CA LYS A 68 13.72 14.88 16.26
C LYS A 68 13.19 13.53 16.75
N ARG A 69 11.97 13.52 17.25
CA ARG A 69 11.30 12.29 17.66
C ARG A 69 10.97 11.43 16.43
N ARG A 70 11.30 10.14 16.49
CA ARG A 70 11.00 9.16 15.46
C ARG A 70 9.50 9.06 15.17
N SER A 71 9.11 8.59 13.98
CA SER A 71 7.70 8.33 13.62
C SER A 71 6.98 7.47 14.68
N SER A 72 5.72 7.80 14.96
CA SER A 72 4.85 7.01 15.82
C SER A 72 4.58 5.61 15.26
N GLU A 73 4.65 5.46 13.94
CA GLU A 73 4.33 4.23 13.21
C GLU A 73 5.56 3.37 12.87
N VAL A 74 6.72 3.72 13.40
CA VAL A 74 7.96 2.95 13.14
C VAL A 74 7.79 1.45 13.46
N LYS A 75 6.93 1.10 14.42
CA LYS A 75 6.67 -0.29 14.77
C LYS A 75 6.09 -1.11 13.62
N LEU A 76 5.27 -0.49 12.74
CA LEU A 76 4.79 -1.13 11.51
C LEU A 76 5.96 -1.56 10.63
N HIS A 77 6.95 -0.68 10.44
CA HIS A 77 8.15 -0.98 9.67
C HIS A 77 8.98 -2.10 10.30
N LEU A 78 9.12 -2.05 11.64
CA LEU A 78 9.89 -3.07 12.37
C LEU A 78 9.25 -4.46 12.26
N GLU A 79 7.92 -4.57 12.26
CA GLU A 79 7.25 -5.85 12.02
C GLU A 79 7.54 -6.39 10.62
N ILE A 80 7.56 -5.54 9.59
CA ILE A 80 7.93 -5.96 8.24
C ILE A 80 9.38 -6.46 8.23
N TYR A 81 10.31 -5.73 8.82
CA TYR A 81 11.72 -6.13 8.89
C TYR A 81 11.95 -7.43 9.66
N ARG A 82 11.14 -7.73 10.69
CA ARG A 82 11.23 -8.98 11.45
C ARG A 82 10.81 -10.22 10.67
N HIS A 83 9.93 -10.03 9.68
CA HIS A 83 9.35 -11.12 8.90
C HIS A 83 9.97 -11.28 7.50
N ARG A 84 10.81 -10.31 7.07
CA ARG A 84 11.42 -10.26 5.73
C ARG A 84 12.87 -9.79 5.83
N ASP A 85 13.80 -10.72 5.80
CA ASP A 85 15.24 -10.44 5.85
C ASP A 85 15.76 -9.80 4.56
N ASP A 86 15.07 -10.02 3.44
CA ASP A 86 15.37 -9.43 2.14
C ASP A 86 14.91 -7.97 2.00
N VAL A 87 14.06 -7.48 2.90
CA VAL A 87 13.57 -6.10 2.90
C VAL A 87 14.55 -5.16 3.56
N ASN A 88 14.98 -4.14 2.82
CA ASN A 88 15.87 -3.09 3.33
C ASN A 88 15.20 -1.71 3.40
N SER A 89 14.01 -1.54 2.83
CA SER A 89 13.26 -0.28 2.91
C SER A 89 11.77 -0.50 3.03
N VAL A 90 11.13 0.39 3.80
CA VAL A 90 9.67 0.46 3.96
C VAL A 90 9.21 1.89 3.74
N VAL A 91 8.14 2.03 2.94
CA VAL A 91 7.47 3.31 2.63
C VAL A 91 6.01 3.20 3.03
N HIS A 92 5.57 4.07 3.91
CA HIS A 92 4.15 4.26 4.23
C HIS A 92 3.69 5.64 3.80
N CYS A 93 2.58 5.72 3.08
CA CYS A 93 1.99 6.96 2.59
C CYS A 93 0.50 6.79 2.29
N HIS A 94 -0.16 7.89 1.89
CA HIS A 94 -1.60 7.94 1.64
C HIS A 94 -1.90 8.29 0.18
N PRO A 95 -1.55 7.45 -0.81
CA PRO A 95 -1.80 7.72 -2.21
C PRO A 95 -3.32 7.83 -2.45
N PRO A 96 -3.82 8.90 -3.10
CA PRO A 96 -5.24 9.22 -3.07
C PRO A 96 -6.15 8.13 -3.65
N HIS A 97 -5.74 7.53 -4.78
CA HIS A 97 -6.55 6.53 -5.46
C HIS A 97 -6.52 5.18 -4.73
N ALA A 98 -5.36 4.73 -4.26
CA ALA A 98 -5.26 3.53 -3.43
C ALA A 98 -5.95 3.71 -2.07
N THR A 99 -5.89 4.92 -1.49
CA THR A 99 -6.60 5.25 -0.25
C THR A 99 -8.12 5.23 -0.42
N ALA A 100 -8.65 5.53 -1.62
CA ALA A 100 -10.08 5.36 -1.91
C ALA A 100 -10.51 3.90 -1.75
N PHE A 101 -9.71 2.93 -2.24
CA PHE A 101 -9.94 1.50 -1.98
C PHE A 101 -9.77 1.13 -0.50
N ALA A 102 -8.82 1.75 0.20
CA ALA A 102 -8.66 1.56 1.65
C ALA A 102 -9.90 1.99 2.45
N VAL A 103 -10.56 3.07 2.06
CA VAL A 103 -11.76 3.61 2.74
C VAL A 103 -13.00 2.78 2.41
N THR A 104 -13.16 2.37 1.16
CA THR A 104 -14.29 1.54 0.72
C THR A 104 -14.09 0.06 1.05
N ARG A 105 -12.83 -0.36 1.31
CA ARG A 105 -12.44 -1.77 1.47
C ARG A 105 -12.80 -2.63 0.27
N GLU A 106 -12.95 -2.01 -0.88
CA GLU A 106 -13.19 -2.72 -2.14
C GLU A 106 -11.93 -3.47 -2.55
N ALA A 107 -12.09 -4.73 -2.93
CA ALA A 107 -10.96 -5.55 -3.37
C ALA A 107 -10.34 -4.97 -4.65
N ILE A 108 -9.02 -4.91 -4.71
CA ILE A 108 -8.30 -4.47 -5.90
C ILE A 108 -8.26 -5.64 -6.89
N PRO A 109 -8.88 -5.50 -8.09
CA PRO A 109 -8.94 -6.58 -9.08
C PRO A 109 -7.56 -7.00 -9.56
N GLN A 110 -7.42 -8.26 -9.93
CA GLN A 110 -6.21 -8.82 -10.55
C GLN A 110 -6.47 -9.09 -12.05
N CYS A 111 -5.39 -9.36 -12.79
CA CYS A 111 -5.45 -9.73 -14.19
C CYS A 111 -6.12 -8.68 -15.08
N VAL A 112 -5.89 -7.40 -14.81
CA VAL A 112 -6.41 -6.28 -15.60
C VAL A 112 -5.29 -5.57 -16.36
N LEU A 113 -4.16 -5.31 -15.71
CA LEU A 113 -2.98 -4.68 -16.31
C LEU A 113 -1.73 -5.55 -16.13
N PRO A 114 -0.90 -5.72 -17.18
CA PRO A 114 0.28 -6.58 -17.14
C PRO A 114 1.29 -6.18 -16.06
N GLU A 115 1.58 -4.90 -15.90
CA GLU A 115 2.53 -4.38 -14.92
C GLU A 115 2.11 -4.67 -13.48
N VAL A 116 0.81 -4.69 -13.20
CA VAL A 116 0.30 -5.03 -11.88
C VAL A 116 0.56 -6.50 -11.57
N GLU A 117 0.34 -7.40 -12.55
CA GLU A 117 0.60 -8.82 -12.40
C GLU A 117 2.09 -9.11 -12.19
N ILE A 118 2.96 -8.40 -12.91
CA ILE A 118 4.41 -8.61 -12.82
C ILE A 118 4.97 -8.02 -11.51
N PHE A 119 4.65 -6.78 -11.18
CA PHE A 119 5.31 -6.08 -10.08
C PHE A 119 4.61 -6.24 -8.74
N LEU A 120 3.29 -6.26 -8.71
CA LEU A 120 2.53 -6.31 -7.46
C LEU A 120 1.95 -7.71 -7.19
N GLY A 121 1.24 -8.29 -8.14
CA GLY A 121 0.40 -9.44 -7.91
C GLY A 121 -0.82 -9.08 -7.06
N GLU A 122 -1.19 -9.91 -6.08
CA GLU A 122 -2.29 -9.58 -5.18
C GLU A 122 -1.91 -8.47 -4.19
N VAL A 123 -2.82 -7.52 -4.04
CA VAL A 123 -2.68 -6.42 -3.08
C VAL A 123 -3.75 -6.60 -1.99
N PRO A 124 -3.36 -7.08 -0.80
CA PRO A 124 -4.30 -7.28 0.30
C PRO A 124 -4.68 -5.97 0.98
N ILE A 125 -5.85 -5.97 1.66
CA ILE A 125 -6.29 -4.90 2.53
C ILE A 125 -6.22 -5.40 3.98
N ALA A 126 -5.29 -4.89 4.77
CA ALA A 126 -5.19 -5.19 6.19
C ALA A 126 -6.34 -4.51 6.97
N LYS A 127 -6.83 -5.18 8.02
CA LYS A 127 -7.91 -4.65 8.86
C LYS A 127 -7.51 -3.31 9.49
N TYR A 128 -8.52 -2.48 9.75
CA TYR A 128 -8.30 -1.22 10.48
C TYR A 128 -7.89 -1.48 11.93
N GLU A 129 -6.84 -0.81 12.33
CA GLU A 129 -6.41 -0.68 13.73
C GLU A 129 -5.89 0.74 13.95
N THR A 130 -5.91 1.21 15.18
CA THR A 130 -5.46 2.57 15.50
C THR A 130 -3.97 2.76 15.16
N PRO A 131 -3.61 3.72 14.30
CA PRO A 131 -2.22 4.00 13.93
C PRO A 131 -1.30 4.17 15.13
N GLY A 132 -0.07 3.64 15.03
CA GLY A 132 0.93 3.66 16.10
C GLY A 132 0.72 2.61 17.21
N SER A 133 -0.41 1.89 17.24
CA SER A 133 -0.63 0.79 18.18
C SER A 133 0.15 -0.48 17.78
N GLN A 134 0.33 -1.42 18.71
CA GLN A 134 0.91 -2.73 18.40
C GLN A 134 -0.05 -3.55 17.52
N ALA A 135 -1.37 -3.43 17.74
CA ALA A 135 -2.39 -4.09 16.91
C ALA A 135 -2.29 -3.63 15.45
N PHE A 136 -2.08 -2.32 15.21
CA PHE A 136 -1.84 -1.77 13.88
C PHE A 136 -0.60 -2.38 13.23
N SER A 137 0.50 -2.44 13.96
CA SER A 137 1.74 -3.03 13.43
C SER A 137 1.57 -4.53 13.12
N ASN A 138 0.82 -5.26 13.93
CA ASN A 138 0.56 -6.69 13.74
C ASN A 138 -0.44 -6.96 12.60
N SER A 139 -1.25 -5.99 12.19
CA SER A 139 -2.28 -6.19 11.15
C SER A 139 -1.71 -6.57 9.78
N VAL A 140 -0.45 -6.23 9.51
CA VAL A 140 0.23 -6.54 8.24
C VAL A 140 0.94 -7.89 8.24
N VAL A 141 1.22 -8.46 9.42
CA VAL A 141 2.01 -9.70 9.57
C VAL A 141 1.49 -10.87 8.72
N PRO A 142 0.16 -11.11 8.62
CA PRO A 142 -0.35 -12.19 7.79
C PRO A 142 0.01 -12.09 6.30
N PHE A 143 0.32 -10.87 5.83
CA PHE A 143 0.51 -10.58 4.41
C PHE A 143 1.98 -10.40 4.00
N VAL A 144 2.84 -9.96 4.94
CA VAL A 144 4.22 -9.52 4.67
C VAL A 144 5.04 -10.54 3.88
N LYS A 145 4.84 -11.85 4.11
CA LYS A 145 5.60 -12.90 3.40
C LYS A 145 5.19 -13.10 1.94
N HIS A 146 4.04 -12.55 1.53
CA HIS A 146 3.39 -12.92 0.28
C HIS A 146 3.23 -11.78 -0.71
N CYS A 147 3.43 -10.54 -0.27
CA CYS A 147 3.33 -9.35 -1.12
C CYS A 147 4.39 -8.31 -0.73
N ASN A 148 4.51 -7.26 -1.53
CA ASN A 148 5.42 -6.15 -1.28
C ASN A 148 4.68 -4.82 -1.08
N VAL A 149 3.35 -4.84 -1.15
CA VAL A 149 2.50 -3.69 -0.86
C VAL A 149 1.20 -4.15 -0.21
N ILE A 150 0.75 -3.46 0.81
CA ILE A 150 -0.46 -3.74 1.58
C ILE A 150 -1.25 -2.45 1.71
N VAL A 151 -2.54 -2.50 1.42
CA VAL A 151 -3.47 -1.41 1.72
C VAL A 151 -3.89 -1.53 3.18
N LEU A 152 -3.89 -0.42 3.89
CA LEU A 152 -4.28 -0.31 5.29
C LEU A 152 -5.70 0.29 5.35
N ALA A 153 -6.69 -0.49 5.79
CA ALA A 153 -8.09 -0.07 5.80
C ALA A 153 -8.27 1.29 6.48
N ASN A 154 -9.02 2.22 5.83
CA ASN A 154 -9.27 3.58 6.30
C ASN A 154 -8.01 4.42 6.61
N HIS A 155 -6.86 4.11 5.96
CA HIS A 155 -5.60 4.79 6.27
C HIS A 155 -4.80 5.12 5.00
N GLY A 156 -4.16 4.15 4.38
CA GLY A 156 -3.29 4.37 3.24
C GLY A 156 -2.63 3.07 2.77
N THR A 157 -1.36 3.11 2.43
CA THR A 157 -0.59 1.97 1.96
C THR A 157 0.72 1.82 2.72
N VAL A 158 1.23 0.59 2.82
CA VAL A 158 2.61 0.31 3.18
C VAL A 158 3.22 -0.58 2.11
N SER A 159 4.36 -0.17 1.59
CA SER A 159 5.14 -0.90 0.59
C SER A 159 6.58 -1.09 1.08
N PHE A 160 7.21 -2.16 0.63
CA PHE A 160 8.54 -2.51 1.10
C PHE A 160 9.31 -3.30 0.04
N GLY A 161 10.62 -3.15 0.06
CA GLY A 161 11.50 -3.76 -0.94
C GLY A 161 12.96 -3.77 -0.52
N THR A 162 13.81 -4.27 -1.41
CA THR A 162 15.26 -4.33 -1.21
C THR A 162 15.92 -2.95 -1.26
N THR A 163 15.26 -1.94 -1.84
CA THR A 163 15.74 -0.56 -1.92
C THR A 163 14.59 0.43 -1.67
N PRO A 164 14.90 1.68 -1.26
CA PRO A 164 13.89 2.75 -1.14
C PRO A 164 13.16 3.03 -2.45
N GLU A 165 13.87 3.00 -3.56
CA GLU A 165 13.32 3.19 -4.91
C GLU A 165 12.26 2.14 -5.23
N LEU A 166 12.57 0.85 -5.00
CA LEU A 166 11.65 -0.24 -5.29
C LEU A 166 10.42 -0.19 -4.38
N ALA A 167 10.59 0.12 -3.10
CA ALA A 167 9.47 0.32 -2.18
C ALA A 167 8.55 1.45 -2.64
N PHE A 168 9.11 2.57 -3.12
CA PHE A 168 8.35 3.67 -3.70
C PHE A 168 7.61 3.24 -4.97
N TRP A 169 8.26 2.50 -5.89
CA TRP A 169 7.63 2.05 -7.13
C TRP A 169 6.39 1.20 -6.88
N TYR A 170 6.41 0.30 -5.91
CA TYR A 170 5.24 -0.51 -5.58
C TYR A 170 4.01 0.35 -5.20
N THR A 171 4.21 1.38 -4.41
CA THR A 171 3.14 2.34 -4.08
C THR A 171 2.72 3.17 -5.29
N ASP A 172 3.66 3.60 -6.12
CA ASP A 172 3.39 4.42 -7.32
C ASP A 172 2.59 3.64 -8.37
N ILE A 173 2.99 2.39 -8.64
CA ILE A 173 2.26 1.47 -9.53
C ILE A 173 0.86 1.20 -8.98
N LEU A 174 0.73 0.96 -7.67
CA LEU A 174 -0.57 0.70 -7.06
C LEU A 174 -1.52 1.87 -7.22
N ASP A 175 -1.07 3.09 -6.92
CA ASP A 175 -1.93 4.27 -7.03
C ASP A 175 -2.32 4.56 -8.49
N ALA A 176 -1.38 4.42 -9.43
CA ALA A 176 -1.65 4.55 -10.86
C ALA A 176 -2.70 3.52 -11.32
N TYR A 177 -2.61 2.29 -10.86
CA TYR A 177 -3.59 1.24 -11.15
C TYR A 177 -4.96 1.57 -10.54
N CYS A 178 -5.02 1.92 -9.27
CA CYS A 178 -6.27 2.33 -8.61
C CYS A 178 -6.93 3.51 -9.33
N LYS A 179 -6.13 4.48 -9.81
CA LYS A 179 -6.64 5.57 -10.64
C LYS A 179 -7.29 5.06 -11.92
N VAL A 180 -6.67 4.12 -12.63
CA VAL A 180 -7.24 3.52 -13.85
C VAL A 180 -8.56 2.83 -13.53
N LEU A 181 -8.63 2.04 -12.45
CA LEU A 181 -9.86 1.37 -12.03
C LEU A 181 -11.01 2.34 -11.77
N LEU A 182 -10.73 3.43 -11.03
CA LEU A 182 -11.72 4.47 -10.75
C LEU A 182 -12.21 5.18 -12.02
N LEU A 183 -11.31 5.46 -12.97
CA LEU A 183 -11.65 6.08 -14.25
C LEU A 183 -12.39 5.13 -15.19
N ALA A 184 -12.12 3.83 -15.11
CA ALA A 184 -12.78 2.81 -15.92
C ALA A 184 -14.21 2.49 -15.44
N GLN A 185 -14.48 2.64 -14.15
CA GLN A 185 -15.77 2.28 -13.54
C GLN A 185 -17.01 2.84 -14.29
N PRO A 186 -17.07 4.13 -14.69
CA PRO A 186 -18.20 4.68 -15.44
C PRO A 186 -18.25 4.26 -16.92
N LEU A 187 -17.17 3.67 -17.45
CA LEU A 187 -17.09 3.27 -18.86
C LEU A 187 -17.68 1.88 -19.12
N GLY A 188 -17.77 1.02 -18.11
CA GLY A 188 -18.32 -0.31 -18.21
C GLY A 188 -17.60 -1.37 -17.40
N PRO A 189 -17.92 -2.66 -17.59
CA PRO A 189 -17.27 -3.74 -16.87
C PRO A 189 -15.80 -3.89 -17.26
N LEU A 190 -14.98 -4.33 -16.31
CA LEU A 190 -13.56 -4.63 -16.57
C LEU A 190 -13.43 -5.88 -17.45
N HIS A 191 -12.54 -5.82 -18.43
CA HIS A 191 -12.11 -6.96 -19.22
C HIS A 191 -10.81 -7.50 -18.64
N HIS A 192 -10.84 -8.74 -18.15
CA HIS A 192 -9.67 -9.39 -17.57
C HIS A 192 -8.79 -10.02 -18.66
N ILE A 193 -7.49 -10.01 -18.41
CA ILE A 193 -6.49 -10.76 -19.18
C ILE A 193 -6.80 -12.26 -19.00
N SER A 194 -6.73 -13.06 -20.08
CA SER A 194 -7.02 -14.49 -19.98
C SER A 194 -6.03 -15.23 -19.08
N ASP A 195 -6.46 -16.38 -18.54
CA ASP A 195 -5.61 -17.19 -17.65
C ASP A 195 -4.30 -17.62 -18.32
N GLU A 196 -4.33 -17.93 -19.65
CA GLU A 196 -3.14 -18.28 -20.40
C GLU A 196 -2.15 -17.10 -20.44
N LYS A 197 -2.64 -15.88 -20.70
CA LYS A 197 -1.83 -14.68 -20.75
C LYS A 197 -1.33 -14.26 -19.38
N CYS A 198 -2.11 -14.46 -18.34
CA CYS A 198 -1.63 -14.25 -16.96
C CYS A 198 -0.50 -15.23 -16.59
N LYS A 199 -0.58 -16.49 -17.03
CA LYS A 199 0.53 -17.46 -16.84
C LYS A 199 1.81 -17.03 -17.55
N GLU A 200 1.73 -16.47 -18.77
CA GLU A 200 2.87 -15.89 -19.45
C GLU A 200 3.49 -14.73 -18.65
N LEU A 201 2.68 -13.84 -18.08
CA LEU A 201 3.15 -12.74 -17.22
C LEU A 201 3.83 -13.25 -15.96
N LEU A 202 3.29 -14.30 -15.32
CA LEU A 202 3.92 -14.92 -14.16
C LEU A 202 5.26 -15.59 -14.51
N ALA A 203 5.41 -16.14 -15.72
CA ALA A 203 6.69 -16.66 -16.19
C ALA A 203 7.74 -15.55 -16.31
N TYR A 204 7.39 -14.38 -16.86
CA TYR A 204 8.27 -13.21 -16.87
C TYR A 204 8.59 -12.72 -15.45
N LYS A 205 7.60 -12.68 -14.56
CA LYS A 205 7.81 -12.32 -13.15
C LYS A 205 8.85 -13.21 -12.50
N GLN A 206 8.77 -14.52 -12.74
CA GLN A 206 9.73 -15.51 -12.25
C GLN A 206 11.11 -15.31 -12.84
N GLU A 207 11.21 -15.12 -14.17
CA GLU A 207 12.46 -14.87 -14.88
C GLU A 207 13.19 -13.63 -14.36
N TRP A 208 12.43 -12.59 -13.96
CA TRP A 208 12.97 -11.37 -13.39
C TRP A 208 13.27 -11.46 -11.90
N GLY A 209 13.06 -12.63 -11.29
CA GLY A 209 13.40 -12.90 -9.90
C GLY A 209 12.40 -12.37 -8.87
N TYR A 210 11.18 -11.97 -9.29
CA TYR A 210 10.13 -11.59 -8.37
C TYR A 210 9.39 -12.84 -7.84
N SER A 211 9.17 -12.89 -6.52
CA SER A 211 8.38 -13.96 -5.90
C SER A 211 6.88 -13.72 -6.07
N ASP A 212 6.13 -14.81 -6.25
CA ASP A 212 4.67 -14.78 -6.26
C ASP A 212 4.14 -16.15 -5.80
N LEU A 213 3.18 -16.16 -4.88
CA LEU A 213 2.60 -17.42 -4.38
C LEU A 213 1.92 -18.25 -5.47
N ARG A 214 1.41 -17.61 -6.52
CA ARG A 214 0.81 -18.28 -7.66
C ARG A 214 1.83 -19.11 -8.47
N ILE A 215 3.13 -18.81 -8.28
CA ILE A 215 4.23 -19.56 -8.91
C ILE A 215 4.71 -20.68 -7.99
N TYR A 216 4.84 -20.41 -6.70
CA TYR A 216 5.51 -21.28 -5.73
C TYR A 216 4.60 -21.84 -4.63
N GLY A 217 3.34 -21.41 -4.59
CA GLY A 217 2.37 -21.86 -3.59
C GLY A 217 1.92 -23.31 -3.77
N PRO A 218 1.23 -23.89 -2.79
CA PRO A 218 0.73 -25.27 -2.87
C PRO A 218 -0.21 -25.51 -4.05
N ASP A 219 -0.81 -24.44 -4.59
CA ASP A 219 -1.72 -24.47 -5.75
C ASP A 219 -1.09 -23.83 -7.01
N ALA A 220 0.25 -23.83 -7.09
CA ALA A 220 0.97 -23.31 -8.25
C ALA A 220 0.45 -23.94 -9.55
N GLY A 221 0.09 -23.09 -10.52
CA GLY A 221 -0.44 -23.51 -11.82
C GLY A 221 -1.95 -23.64 -11.92
N CYS A 222 -2.70 -23.49 -10.83
CA CYS A 222 -4.17 -23.38 -10.87
C CYS A 222 -4.63 -21.97 -11.25
N ASN A 223 -5.87 -21.83 -11.72
CA ASN A 223 -6.51 -20.59 -12.18
C ASN A 223 -5.95 -19.32 -11.59
N VAL A 224 -5.24 -18.54 -12.41
CA VAL A 224 -4.47 -17.37 -12.00
C VAL A 224 -5.38 -16.24 -11.57
N CYS A 225 -6.54 -16.10 -12.20
CA CYS A 225 -7.52 -15.07 -11.92
C CYS A 225 -8.67 -15.59 -11.04
N GLY A 226 -8.80 -15.08 -9.84
CA GLY A 226 -9.94 -15.44 -8.98
C GLY A 226 -9.73 -16.63 -8.05
N HIS A 227 -8.53 -16.93 -7.71
CA HIS A 227 -8.08 -18.12 -7.01
C HIS A 227 -8.77 -18.35 -5.66
N GLN A 228 -9.45 -19.52 -5.52
CA GLN A 228 -10.12 -19.89 -4.26
C GLN A 228 -9.09 -20.16 -3.11
N ALA A 229 -7.93 -20.72 -3.43
CA ALA A 229 -6.88 -20.96 -2.45
C ALA A 229 -6.29 -19.66 -1.89
N PHE A 230 -6.09 -18.66 -2.73
CA PHE A 230 -5.69 -17.32 -2.30
C PHE A 230 -6.75 -16.71 -1.40
N LYS A 231 -8.03 -16.83 -1.76
CA LYS A 231 -9.17 -16.39 -0.94
C LYS A 231 -9.24 -17.15 0.39
N ALA A 232 -8.94 -18.44 0.41
CA ALA A 232 -8.92 -19.25 1.62
C ALA A 232 -7.76 -18.85 2.55
N HIS A 233 -6.56 -18.71 2.01
CA HIS A 233 -5.38 -18.28 2.76
C HIS A 233 -5.59 -16.90 3.43
N TRP A 234 -6.18 -15.95 2.70
CA TRP A 234 -6.50 -14.63 3.24
C TRP A 234 -7.72 -14.64 4.17
N ALA A 235 -8.64 -15.58 4.04
CA ALA A 235 -9.77 -15.72 4.95
C ALA A 235 -9.34 -16.12 6.36
N GLU A 236 -8.32 -16.98 6.48
CA GLU A 236 -7.72 -17.39 7.76
C GLU A 236 -6.94 -16.23 8.41
N ALA A 237 -6.45 -15.28 7.62
CA ALA A 237 -5.65 -14.16 8.09
C ALA A 237 -6.45 -12.99 8.71
N ASN A 238 -7.71 -13.17 9.10
CA ASN A 238 -8.56 -12.12 9.72
C ASN A 238 -8.68 -10.83 8.89
N VAL A 239 -8.71 -10.93 7.58
CA VAL A 239 -9.08 -9.80 6.71
C VAL A 239 -10.49 -9.38 7.11
N ASP A 240 -10.69 -8.12 7.51
CA ASP A 240 -12.03 -7.57 7.76
C ASP A 240 -12.79 -7.47 6.44
N ARG A 241 -13.28 -8.61 5.98
CA ARG A 241 -14.23 -8.73 4.89
C ARG A 241 -15.62 -8.43 5.42
N ARG A 242 -15.87 -7.25 5.91
CA ARG A 242 -17.23 -6.74 5.87
C ARG A 242 -17.53 -6.53 4.39
N ALA A 243 -17.85 -7.66 3.74
CA ALA A 243 -18.54 -7.61 2.48
C ALA A 243 -19.61 -6.53 2.63
N PHE A 244 -19.62 -5.56 1.75
CA PHE A 244 -20.85 -4.89 1.48
C PHE A 244 -21.88 -6.01 1.27
N PRO A 245 -23.00 -6.02 1.99
CA PRO A 245 -24.06 -6.97 1.68
C PRO A 245 -24.23 -6.87 0.17
N GLY A 246 -24.09 -8.01 -0.53
CA GLY A 246 -24.23 -8.02 -1.97
C GLY A 246 -25.46 -7.21 -2.30
N LYS A 247 -25.38 -6.32 -3.28
CA LYS A 247 -26.57 -5.65 -3.79
C LYS A 247 -27.50 -6.78 -4.20
N ASP A 248 -28.47 -7.06 -3.37
CA ASP A 248 -29.57 -7.91 -3.78
C ASP A 248 -30.15 -7.26 -5.02
N ALA A 249 -30.27 -8.02 -6.09
CA ALA A 249 -30.68 -7.54 -7.41
C ALA A 249 -32.11 -6.91 -7.42
N ASN A 250 -32.70 -6.69 -6.26
CA ASN A 250 -34.04 -6.16 -6.01
C ASN A 250 -34.11 -4.87 -5.18
N GLU A 251 -32.98 -4.26 -4.81
CA GLU A 251 -33.04 -2.94 -4.17
C GLU A 251 -33.15 -1.85 -5.23
N THR A 252 -34.26 -1.15 -5.23
CA THR A 252 -34.49 0.07 -6.01
C THR A 252 -33.41 1.08 -5.64
N PRO A 253 -32.68 1.65 -6.61
CA PRO A 253 -31.65 2.65 -6.29
C PRO A 253 -32.24 3.81 -5.50
N PRO A 254 -31.57 4.30 -4.47
CA PRO A 254 -32.04 5.48 -3.73
C PRO A 254 -32.23 6.63 -4.71
N GLN A 255 -33.38 7.29 -4.63
CA GLN A 255 -33.69 8.48 -5.43
C GLN A 255 -32.57 9.51 -5.26
N PRO A 256 -32.12 10.17 -6.33
CA PRO A 256 -31.11 11.21 -6.22
C PRO A 256 -31.63 12.30 -5.31
N VAL A 257 -30.92 12.54 -4.20
CA VAL A 257 -31.16 13.71 -3.36
C VAL A 257 -30.91 14.94 -4.23
N SER A 258 -31.96 15.73 -4.52
CA SER A 258 -31.83 16.95 -5.29
C SER A 258 -30.86 17.87 -4.55
N CYS A 259 -29.70 18.12 -5.15
CA CYS A 259 -28.83 19.18 -4.72
C CYS A 259 -29.59 20.50 -4.86
N LEU A 260 -29.97 21.09 -3.75
CA LEU A 260 -30.43 22.47 -3.73
C LEU A 260 -29.28 23.33 -4.23
N LEU A 261 -29.39 23.78 -5.47
CA LEU A 261 -28.55 24.82 -6.03
C LEU A 261 -28.70 26.08 -5.17
N TYR A 262 -27.63 26.42 -4.47
CA TYR A 262 -27.51 27.70 -3.79
C TYR A 262 -27.41 28.76 -4.88
N THR A 263 -28.53 29.41 -5.21
CA THR A 263 -28.52 30.63 -5.99
C THR A 263 -28.17 31.77 -5.07
N SER A 264 -26.94 32.25 -5.13
CA SER A 264 -26.55 33.51 -4.51
C SER A 264 -27.33 34.67 -5.18
N PRO A 265 -27.94 35.57 -4.39
CA PRO A 265 -28.54 36.76 -4.96
C PRO A 265 -27.44 37.66 -5.56
N SER A 266 -27.65 38.07 -6.81
CA SER A 266 -26.82 39.06 -7.48
C SER A 266 -27.03 40.42 -6.81
N PRO A 267 -25.99 41.18 -6.50
CA PRO A 267 -26.15 42.55 -6.07
C PRO A 267 -26.39 43.45 -7.31
N ARG A 268 -27.61 43.90 -7.50
CA ARG A 268 -27.93 45.10 -8.27
C ARG A 268 -29.16 45.77 -7.69
N ASP A 269 -28.90 47.04 -7.42
CA ASP A 269 -29.68 48.23 -7.09
C ASP A 269 -29.71 48.57 -5.64
#